data_28b23051c7e6d67bdecbe7861a6918e5
#
_entry.id   28b23051c7e6d67bdecbe7861a6918e5
#
_cell.length_a   1.000
_cell.length_b   1.000
_cell.length_c   1.000
_cell.angle_alpha   90.00
_cell.angle_beta   90.00
_cell.angle_gamma   90.00
#
_symmetry.space_group_name_H-M   'P 1'
#
loop_
_entity.id
_entity.type
_entity.pdbx_description
1 polymer ?
#
loop_
_entity_poly.entity_id
_entity_poly.type
_entity_poly.pdbx_seq_one_letter_code
_entity_poly.pdbx_strand_id
1 'polypeptide(L)'
;MSALLLSLLLSCGGQSAEDTATTPTAPWPDWTFRHWVWEDESTQESAIALVDGYLDRNIPVGAIIIDSPWETGYNTFEWDTDRFPDPQGMIDYLHSRDVRVMLWIVPGINTDVQPLYQEGLDAGYYMMDEEGGEAAVVSWWKGEGSLIDLFNPEAVEWMEELMQPVLDMGIDGWKCDGLDFSAHFAPYSPGAGREVERLEYSHAYYREFFEHTREVLGDDRLITARPIDNYGADLGGDSVAFAPIDINWAGWVGDQDATFDGLRAALLNMRHSSEYGYVAFGSDIGGYRDDDSELGRTSELLLRWAQVGATNPIMENGGGGIHHPWAFDEETTEIYRGLVELHHAIIPYLNEQGAVAFEAGESLMNFTDIREYQYFLGSDIFVAPVLEEGGAVSLTLPSANGNWVDAYSGTVHAPGEKIEATWPTSSFPLYFLEGSEVGEAISGVTGI
;
A
#
# COMPACT_ATOMS: atom_id res chain seq x y z
N MET A 1 81.05 25.00 0.87
CA MET A 1 79.91 25.89 1.04
C MET A 1 78.69 25.02 1.38
N SER A 2 78.39 24.94 2.70
CA SER A 2 77.36 24.06 3.25
C SER A 2 76.00 24.78 3.27
N ALA A 3 74.97 24.14 2.79
CA ALA A 3 73.57 24.58 2.96
C ALA A 3 72.90 23.69 4.00
N LEU A 4 72.46 24.29 5.13
CA LEU A 4 71.62 23.68 6.16
C LEU A 4 70.20 23.56 5.65
N LEU A 5 69.67 22.37 5.68
CA LEU A 5 68.20 22.13 5.59
C LEU A 5 67.64 22.08 7.01
N LEU A 6 66.75 23.00 7.29
CA LEU A 6 65.94 23.06 8.52
C LEU A 6 64.60 22.28 8.27
N SER A 7 64.41 21.16 8.97
CA SER A 7 63.20 20.38 8.92
C SER A 7 62.19 20.96 9.93
N LEU A 8 61.06 21.52 9.44
CA LEU A 8 59.88 21.82 10.25
C LEU A 8 58.98 20.57 10.31
N LEU A 9 58.85 20.01 11.49
CA LEU A 9 57.81 19.03 11.82
C LEU A 9 56.52 19.81 12.11
N LEU A 10 55.58 19.75 11.17
CA LEU A 10 54.17 20.12 11.40
C LEU A 10 53.47 18.89 11.96
N SER A 11 53.09 18.96 13.23
CA SER A 11 52.15 18.05 13.87
C SER A 11 50.74 18.38 13.35
N CYS A 12 50.22 17.60 12.41
CA CYS A 12 48.82 17.58 12.11
C CYS A 12 48.06 16.73 13.16
N GLY A 13 47.43 17.40 14.11
CA GLY A 13 46.41 16.79 14.93
C GLY A 13 45.19 16.52 14.03
N GLY A 14 45.00 15.25 13.65
CA GLY A 14 43.79 14.82 13.02
C GLY A 14 42.68 14.79 14.08
N GLN A 15 41.76 15.74 14.03
CA GLN A 15 40.42 15.55 14.58
C GLN A 15 39.70 14.56 13.63
N SER A 16 39.43 13.35 14.12
CA SER A 16 38.44 12.49 13.52
C SER A 16 37.10 13.21 13.71
N ALA A 17 36.59 13.78 12.63
CA ALA A 17 35.17 14.08 12.55
C ALA A 17 34.47 12.70 12.62
N GLU A 18 33.81 12.42 13.69
CA GLU A 18 32.74 11.43 13.70
C GLU A 18 31.69 12.02 12.76
N ASP A 19 31.62 11.49 11.54
CA ASP A 19 30.45 11.64 10.69
C ASP A 19 29.28 10.95 11.43
N THR A 20 28.56 11.71 12.22
CA THR A 20 27.23 11.30 12.65
C THR A 20 26.35 11.39 11.41
N ALA A 21 26.31 10.30 10.63
CA ALA A 21 25.31 10.15 9.60
C ALA A 21 23.94 10.36 10.26
N THR A 22 23.26 11.44 9.94
CA THR A 22 21.88 11.67 10.40
C THR A 22 21.00 10.64 9.72
N THR A 23 20.21 9.91 10.50
CA THR A 23 19.19 9.01 9.92
C THR A 23 18.29 9.82 8.98
N PRO A 24 18.04 9.33 7.75
CA PRO A 24 17.13 9.99 6.83
C PRO A 24 15.76 10.22 7.45
N THR A 25 15.09 11.27 7.02
CA THR A 25 13.70 11.53 7.45
C THR A 25 12.76 10.91 6.44
N ALA A 26 11.78 10.15 6.90
CA ALA A 26 10.73 9.60 6.06
C ALA A 26 9.93 10.72 5.36
N PRO A 27 9.66 10.62 4.05
CA PRO A 27 8.90 11.64 3.32
C PRO A 27 7.37 11.49 3.50
N TRP A 28 6.92 10.39 4.06
CA TRP A 28 5.50 10.06 4.23
C TRP A 28 4.95 10.51 5.58
N PRO A 29 3.60 10.65 5.67
CA PRO A 29 2.90 10.94 6.93
C PRO A 29 3.06 9.87 8.01
N ASP A 30 2.97 10.26 9.28
CA ASP A 30 3.09 9.35 10.43
C ASP A 30 2.05 8.22 10.48
N TRP A 31 0.93 8.40 9.79
CA TRP A 31 -0.15 7.42 9.76
C TRP A 31 0.00 6.36 8.65
N THR A 32 0.95 6.51 7.74
CA THR A 32 1.14 5.67 6.54
C THR A 32 1.21 4.18 6.87
N PHE A 33 1.94 3.82 7.92
CA PHE A 33 2.12 2.41 8.32
C PHE A 33 1.16 1.97 9.44
N ARG A 34 0.08 2.68 9.72
CA ARG A 34 -0.96 2.20 10.63
C ARG A 34 -1.82 1.15 9.93
N HIS A 35 -2.65 0.43 10.70
CA HIS A 35 -3.60 -0.54 10.15
C HIS A 35 -4.73 0.17 9.40
N TRP A 36 -4.98 -0.21 8.13
CA TRP A 36 -6.02 0.33 7.26
C TRP A 36 -7.15 -0.68 7.08
N VAL A 37 -8.37 -0.17 6.91
CA VAL A 37 -9.56 -1.00 6.69
C VAL A 37 -10.41 -0.44 5.57
N TRP A 38 -11.16 -1.32 4.87
CA TRP A 38 -12.13 -0.93 3.87
C TRP A 38 -13.08 -2.08 3.58
N GLU A 39 -14.19 -1.79 2.91
CA GLU A 39 -15.11 -2.77 2.35
C GLU A 39 -15.56 -2.32 0.96
N ASP A 40 -15.80 -3.28 0.09
CA ASP A 40 -16.33 -3.02 -1.23
C ASP A 40 -17.79 -2.51 -1.14
N GLU A 41 -18.13 -1.51 -1.96
CA GLU A 41 -19.47 -0.94 -2.04
C GLU A 41 -20.09 -0.43 -0.70
N SER A 42 -19.27 0.20 0.14
CA SER A 42 -19.71 0.74 1.44
C SER A 42 -20.80 1.82 1.33
N THR A 43 -21.46 2.05 2.45
CA THR A 43 -22.32 3.21 2.70
C THR A 43 -21.77 3.99 3.89
N GLN A 44 -22.26 5.21 4.12
CA GLN A 44 -21.88 5.96 5.32
C GLN A 44 -22.11 5.16 6.61
N GLU A 45 -23.23 4.45 6.72
CA GLU A 45 -23.56 3.63 7.89
C GLU A 45 -22.59 2.47 8.05
N SER A 46 -22.31 1.72 6.96
CA SER A 46 -21.42 0.56 7.03
C SER A 46 -19.96 0.94 7.25
N ALA A 47 -19.48 2.02 6.63
CA ALA A 47 -18.13 2.54 6.82
C ALA A 47 -17.86 2.95 8.29
N ILE A 48 -18.81 3.68 8.90
CA ILE A 48 -18.74 4.03 10.33
C ILE A 48 -18.80 2.76 11.19
N ALA A 49 -19.72 1.85 10.89
CA ALA A 49 -19.89 0.60 11.66
C ALA A 49 -18.66 -0.31 11.57
N LEU A 50 -17.98 -0.34 10.42
CA LEU A 50 -16.73 -1.08 10.24
C LEU A 50 -15.64 -0.57 11.18
N VAL A 51 -15.38 0.74 11.15
CA VAL A 51 -14.36 1.37 12.01
C VAL A 51 -14.71 1.20 13.49
N ASP A 52 -15.95 1.49 13.89
CA ASP A 52 -16.39 1.31 15.26
C ASP A 52 -16.29 -0.17 15.70
N GLY A 53 -16.58 -1.10 14.80
CA GLY A 53 -16.45 -2.53 15.04
C GLY A 53 -15.04 -2.96 15.43
N TYR A 54 -14.01 -2.42 14.78
CA TYR A 54 -12.60 -2.61 15.14
C TYR A 54 -12.27 -1.93 16.47
N LEU A 55 -12.58 -0.64 16.61
CA LEU A 55 -12.24 0.15 17.79
C LEU A 55 -12.91 -0.37 19.07
N ASP A 56 -14.17 -0.82 19.00
CA ASP A 56 -14.89 -1.42 20.13
C ASP A 56 -14.27 -2.73 20.62
N ARG A 57 -13.48 -3.39 19.75
CA ARG A 57 -12.71 -4.60 20.08
C ARG A 57 -11.25 -4.32 20.41
N ASN A 58 -10.90 -3.05 20.63
CA ASN A 58 -9.55 -2.58 20.87
C ASN A 58 -8.57 -2.96 19.74
N ILE A 59 -9.04 -3.00 18.50
CA ILE A 59 -8.20 -3.15 17.33
C ILE A 59 -8.01 -1.76 16.72
N PRO A 60 -6.79 -1.20 16.75
CA PRO A 60 -6.54 0.13 16.20
C PRO A 60 -6.81 0.21 14.69
N VAL A 61 -7.36 1.33 14.25
CA VAL A 61 -7.54 1.68 12.84
C VAL A 61 -6.87 3.02 12.60
N GLY A 62 -5.99 3.11 11.62
CA GLY A 62 -5.31 4.34 11.23
C GLY A 62 -5.94 5.04 10.05
N ALA A 63 -6.51 4.28 9.10
CA ALA A 63 -7.23 4.84 7.96
C ALA A 63 -8.37 3.93 7.53
N ILE A 64 -9.39 4.55 6.90
CA ILE A 64 -10.41 3.86 6.11
C ILE A 64 -10.34 4.32 4.67
N ILE A 65 -10.53 3.38 3.74
CA ILE A 65 -10.75 3.69 2.33
C ILE A 65 -12.24 3.55 2.05
N ILE A 66 -12.86 4.61 1.55
CA ILE A 66 -14.20 4.57 0.98
C ILE A 66 -14.02 4.17 -0.49
N ASP A 67 -14.29 2.91 -0.76
CA ASP A 67 -14.10 2.31 -2.09
C ASP A 67 -15.27 2.64 -3.03
N SER A 68 -15.15 2.26 -4.28
CA SER A 68 -16.17 2.47 -5.33
C SER A 68 -17.46 1.67 -5.06
N PRO A 69 -18.68 2.23 -5.34
CA PRO A 69 -18.94 3.62 -5.75
C PRO A 69 -19.28 4.52 -4.54
N TRP A 70 -18.63 5.63 -4.40
CA TRP A 70 -19.00 6.69 -3.44
C TRP A 70 -19.63 7.91 -4.13
N GLU A 71 -19.41 8.05 -5.44
CA GLU A 71 -19.85 9.15 -6.30
C GLU A 71 -21.20 8.87 -6.98
N THR A 72 -21.86 9.92 -7.43
CA THR A 72 -23.05 9.84 -8.28
C THR A 72 -22.80 9.23 -9.65
N GLY A 73 -21.55 9.26 -10.09
CA GLY A 73 -21.03 8.65 -11.31
C GLY A 73 -19.51 8.78 -11.34
N TYR A 74 -18.82 7.93 -12.09
CA TYR A 74 -17.36 7.87 -12.04
C TYR A 74 -16.70 9.16 -12.49
N ASN A 75 -15.99 9.76 -11.54
CA ASN A 75 -15.28 11.03 -11.53
C ASN A 75 -16.17 12.26 -11.65
N THR A 76 -17.37 12.20 -11.06
CA THR A 76 -18.17 13.40 -10.80
C THR A 76 -17.63 14.21 -9.62
N PHE A 77 -16.90 13.58 -8.71
CA PHE A 77 -16.50 14.11 -7.39
C PHE A 77 -17.71 14.61 -6.56
N GLU A 78 -18.90 14.12 -6.88
CA GLU A 78 -20.12 14.40 -6.15
C GLU A 78 -20.55 13.16 -5.36
N TRP A 79 -20.65 13.29 -4.04
CA TRP A 79 -21.10 12.20 -3.18
C TRP A 79 -22.51 11.72 -3.55
N ASP A 80 -22.68 10.42 -3.68
CA ASP A 80 -24.02 9.80 -3.74
C ASP A 80 -24.69 9.92 -2.38
N THR A 81 -25.59 10.91 -2.24
CA THR A 81 -26.29 11.21 -0.98
C THR A 81 -27.31 10.16 -0.55
N ASP A 82 -27.67 9.23 -1.41
CA ASP A 82 -28.49 8.06 -1.03
C ASP A 82 -27.62 7.05 -0.24
N ARG A 83 -26.33 6.95 -0.54
CA ARG A 83 -25.36 6.11 0.16
C ARG A 83 -24.65 6.87 1.29
N PHE A 84 -24.29 8.11 1.08
CA PHE A 84 -23.55 8.99 1.99
C PHE A 84 -24.34 10.27 2.25
N PRO A 85 -25.38 10.25 3.09
CA PRO A 85 -26.29 11.40 3.29
C PRO A 85 -25.63 12.61 3.99
N ASP A 86 -24.54 12.41 4.73
CA ASP A 86 -23.76 13.46 5.41
C ASP A 86 -22.26 13.11 5.38
N PRO A 87 -21.60 13.22 4.21
CA PRO A 87 -20.22 12.82 4.07
C PRO A 87 -19.26 13.68 4.92
N GLN A 88 -19.52 14.99 5.09
CA GLN A 88 -18.73 15.83 5.99
C GLN A 88 -18.85 15.36 7.44
N GLY A 89 -20.06 15.07 7.91
CA GLY A 89 -20.26 14.53 9.26
C GLY A 89 -19.58 13.19 9.47
N MET A 90 -19.52 12.33 8.45
CA MET A 90 -18.77 11.06 8.48
C MET A 90 -17.26 11.33 8.59
N ILE A 91 -16.69 12.18 7.76
CA ILE A 91 -15.26 12.54 7.79
C ILE A 91 -14.88 13.12 9.15
N ASP A 92 -15.65 14.10 9.64
CA ASP A 92 -15.43 14.74 10.94
C ASP A 92 -15.49 13.71 12.09
N TYR A 93 -16.44 12.76 12.03
CA TYR A 93 -16.57 11.69 13.01
C TYR A 93 -15.33 10.78 13.00
N LEU A 94 -14.90 10.31 11.84
CA LEU A 94 -13.75 9.43 11.69
C LEU A 94 -12.46 10.13 12.14
N HIS A 95 -12.26 11.39 11.78
CA HIS A 95 -11.14 12.21 12.27
C HIS A 95 -11.17 12.38 13.79
N SER A 96 -12.35 12.50 14.41
CA SER A 96 -12.48 12.57 15.87
C SER A 96 -12.03 11.30 16.57
N ARG A 97 -11.92 10.17 15.84
CA ARG A 97 -11.44 8.86 16.29
C ARG A 97 -9.96 8.61 15.91
N ASP A 98 -9.26 9.63 15.38
CA ASP A 98 -7.89 9.54 14.83
C ASP A 98 -7.78 8.56 13.64
N VAL A 99 -8.84 8.45 12.83
CA VAL A 99 -8.90 7.63 11.63
C VAL A 99 -8.90 8.53 10.40
N ARG A 100 -7.97 8.32 9.49
CA ARG A 100 -7.84 9.01 8.23
C ARG A 100 -8.83 8.48 7.19
N VAL A 101 -9.25 9.34 6.27
CA VAL A 101 -10.25 8.99 5.24
C VAL A 101 -9.66 9.15 3.86
N MET A 102 -9.59 8.04 3.12
CA MET A 102 -9.15 8.02 1.73
C MET A 102 -10.32 7.64 0.82
N LEU A 103 -10.31 8.15 -0.41
CA LEU A 103 -11.34 7.84 -1.40
C LEU A 103 -10.74 7.11 -2.59
N TRP A 104 -11.49 6.15 -3.13
CA TRP A 104 -11.13 5.45 -4.35
C TRP A 104 -11.40 6.33 -5.58
N ILE A 105 -10.54 6.25 -6.61
CA ILE A 105 -10.64 7.06 -7.82
C ILE A 105 -10.05 6.34 -9.04
N VAL A 106 -10.46 6.76 -10.24
CA VAL A 106 -9.94 6.34 -11.55
C VAL A 106 -9.65 7.55 -12.45
N PRO A 107 -8.87 7.41 -13.54
CA PRO A 107 -8.43 8.56 -14.35
C PRO A 107 -9.39 8.97 -15.48
N GLY A 108 -10.62 8.49 -15.51
CA GLY A 108 -11.54 8.73 -16.62
C GLY A 108 -12.98 8.99 -16.21
N ILE A 109 -13.79 9.53 -17.13
CA ILE A 109 -15.21 9.82 -16.94
C ILE A 109 -16.03 8.92 -17.85
N ASN A 110 -17.07 8.29 -17.30
CA ASN A 110 -17.97 7.44 -18.06
C ASN A 110 -18.86 8.25 -18.99
N THR A 111 -19.16 7.68 -20.17
CA THR A 111 -19.99 8.32 -21.22
C THR A 111 -21.43 8.60 -20.80
N ASP A 112 -21.94 7.88 -19.80
CA ASP A 112 -23.29 8.05 -19.25
C ASP A 112 -23.36 9.12 -18.14
N VAL A 113 -22.24 9.64 -17.67
CA VAL A 113 -22.15 10.75 -16.71
C VAL A 113 -22.45 12.08 -17.41
N GLN A 114 -23.74 12.39 -17.57
CA GLN A 114 -24.17 13.59 -18.27
C GLN A 114 -24.69 14.66 -17.31
N PRO A 115 -24.42 15.97 -17.53
CA PRO A 115 -23.79 16.53 -18.75
C PRO A 115 -22.26 16.56 -18.74
N LEU A 116 -21.62 16.14 -17.65
CA LEU A 116 -20.17 16.30 -17.41
C LEU A 116 -19.31 15.71 -18.52
N TYR A 117 -19.63 14.49 -18.98
CA TYR A 117 -18.91 13.87 -20.10
C TYR A 117 -18.96 14.71 -21.37
N GLN A 118 -20.12 15.30 -21.70
CA GLN A 118 -20.30 16.13 -22.88
C GLN A 118 -19.51 17.45 -22.76
N GLU A 119 -19.43 18.03 -21.56
CA GLU A 119 -18.63 19.24 -21.31
C GLU A 119 -17.16 19.01 -21.61
N GLY A 120 -16.57 17.91 -21.08
CA GLY A 120 -15.19 17.53 -21.38
C GLY A 120 -14.96 17.21 -22.87
N LEU A 121 -15.96 16.59 -23.53
CA LEU A 121 -15.89 16.29 -24.96
C LEU A 121 -15.90 17.57 -25.79
N ASP A 122 -16.80 18.51 -25.52
CA ASP A 122 -16.91 19.78 -26.26
C ASP A 122 -15.68 20.66 -26.06
N ALA A 123 -15.03 20.57 -24.90
CA ALA A 123 -13.80 21.30 -24.57
C ALA A 123 -12.54 20.61 -25.10
N GLY A 124 -12.61 19.35 -25.51
CA GLY A 124 -11.46 18.58 -25.99
C GLY A 124 -10.52 18.12 -24.88
N TYR A 125 -11.07 17.76 -23.74
CA TYR A 125 -10.33 17.38 -22.52
C TYR A 125 -9.99 15.90 -22.41
N TYR A 126 -10.32 15.10 -23.44
CA TYR A 126 -10.06 13.66 -23.40
C TYR A 126 -8.92 13.24 -24.33
N MET A 127 -8.27 12.14 -23.95
CA MET A 127 -7.35 11.43 -24.83
C MET A 127 -8.05 10.94 -26.10
N MET A 128 -7.32 10.87 -27.21
CA MET A 128 -7.85 10.49 -28.52
C MET A 128 -7.30 9.14 -28.97
N ASP A 129 -7.98 8.52 -29.95
CA ASP A 129 -7.52 7.30 -30.62
C ASP A 129 -6.31 7.54 -31.54
N GLU A 130 -6.28 8.70 -32.25
CA GLU A 130 -5.18 9.13 -33.12
C GLU A 130 -5.15 10.66 -33.27
N GLU A 131 -4.11 11.19 -33.89
CA GLU A 131 -3.98 12.63 -34.17
C GLU A 131 -5.16 13.15 -34.98
N GLY A 132 -5.92 14.09 -34.42
CA GLY A 132 -7.11 14.68 -35.07
C GLY A 132 -8.30 13.73 -35.15
N GLY A 133 -8.27 12.64 -34.39
CA GLY A 133 -9.35 11.70 -34.22
C GLY A 133 -10.44 12.20 -33.25
N GLU A 134 -11.25 11.29 -32.77
CA GLU A 134 -12.28 11.53 -31.77
C GLU A 134 -11.75 11.18 -30.37
N ALA A 135 -12.44 11.62 -29.31
CA ALA A 135 -12.14 11.16 -27.96
C ALA A 135 -12.29 9.64 -27.88
N ALA A 136 -11.25 8.97 -27.42
CA ALA A 136 -11.27 7.52 -27.36
C ALA A 136 -12.18 7.06 -26.22
N VAL A 137 -13.13 6.20 -26.54
CA VAL A 137 -13.98 5.52 -25.55
C VAL A 137 -13.42 4.14 -25.28
N VAL A 138 -13.09 3.87 -24.02
CA VAL A 138 -12.57 2.59 -23.58
C VAL A 138 -13.60 1.90 -22.70
N SER A 139 -13.70 0.56 -22.82
CA SER A 139 -14.53 -0.26 -21.96
C SER A 139 -13.73 -0.72 -20.74
N TRP A 140 -14.35 -0.70 -19.58
CA TRP A 140 -13.78 -1.15 -18.34
C TRP A 140 -14.85 -1.83 -17.47
N TRP A 141 -14.53 -2.38 -16.28
CA TRP A 141 -15.50 -3.18 -15.49
C TRP A 141 -16.73 -2.40 -14.97
N LYS A 142 -16.71 -1.07 -14.98
CA LYS A 142 -17.83 -0.23 -14.57
C LYS A 142 -18.46 0.56 -15.73
N GLY A 143 -18.21 0.18 -16.97
CA GLY A 143 -18.87 0.79 -18.13
C GLY A 143 -17.93 1.17 -19.30
N GLU A 144 -18.25 2.28 -19.94
CA GLU A 144 -17.48 2.86 -21.01
C GLU A 144 -17.19 4.33 -20.70
N GLY A 145 -15.95 4.75 -20.88
CA GLY A 145 -15.53 6.11 -20.56
C GLY A 145 -14.34 6.56 -21.37
N SER A 146 -13.93 7.82 -21.17
CA SER A 146 -12.75 8.40 -21.79
C SER A 146 -11.77 8.87 -20.73
N LEU A 147 -10.47 8.66 -20.98
CA LEU A 147 -9.40 9.14 -20.12
C LEU A 147 -9.27 10.66 -20.27
N ILE A 148 -9.10 11.36 -19.14
CA ILE A 148 -8.80 12.80 -19.11
C ILE A 148 -7.39 13.01 -19.67
N ASP A 149 -7.20 13.99 -20.53
CA ASP A 149 -5.88 14.35 -21.07
C ASP A 149 -5.06 15.14 -20.05
N LEU A 150 -4.34 14.44 -19.17
CA LEU A 150 -3.51 15.00 -18.11
C LEU A 150 -2.26 15.76 -18.61
N PHE A 151 -2.08 15.86 -19.92
CA PHE A 151 -1.06 16.69 -20.56
C PHE A 151 -1.64 17.98 -21.14
N ASN A 152 -2.96 18.17 -21.01
CA ASN A 152 -3.65 19.40 -21.35
C ASN A 152 -3.90 20.21 -20.06
N PRO A 153 -3.22 21.38 -19.85
CA PRO A 153 -3.40 22.15 -18.64
C PRO A 153 -4.84 22.60 -18.38
N GLU A 154 -5.64 22.82 -19.42
CA GLU A 154 -7.05 23.21 -19.26
C GLU A 154 -7.91 22.03 -18.78
N ALA A 155 -7.58 20.81 -19.18
CA ALA A 155 -8.25 19.58 -18.71
C ALA A 155 -7.87 19.25 -17.27
N VAL A 156 -6.61 19.51 -16.89
CA VAL A 156 -6.13 19.36 -15.52
C VAL A 156 -6.85 20.36 -14.60
N GLU A 157 -6.86 21.67 -14.95
CA GLU A 157 -7.57 22.70 -14.17
C GLU A 157 -9.08 22.35 -14.01
N TRP A 158 -9.72 21.87 -15.07
CA TRP A 158 -11.11 21.41 -15.01
C TRP A 158 -11.32 20.24 -14.03
N MET A 159 -10.43 19.25 -14.02
CA MET A 159 -10.49 18.14 -13.09
C MET A 159 -10.22 18.58 -11.65
N GLU A 160 -9.26 19.49 -11.44
CA GLU A 160 -8.97 20.08 -10.13
C GLU A 160 -10.18 20.86 -9.58
N GLU A 161 -10.89 21.61 -10.43
CA GLU A 161 -12.14 22.29 -10.06
C GLU A 161 -13.23 21.30 -9.61
N LEU A 162 -13.34 20.13 -10.27
CA LEU A 162 -14.26 19.07 -9.86
C LEU A 162 -13.86 18.43 -8.52
N MET A 163 -12.56 18.26 -8.27
CA MET A 163 -12.02 17.71 -7.02
C MET A 163 -12.20 18.65 -5.82
N GLN A 164 -12.16 19.96 -6.03
CA GLN A 164 -12.10 20.95 -4.95
C GLN A 164 -13.15 20.77 -3.85
N PRO A 165 -14.46 20.52 -4.14
CA PRO A 165 -15.46 20.31 -3.10
C PRO A 165 -15.16 19.15 -2.16
N VAL A 166 -14.53 18.09 -2.67
CA VAL A 166 -14.13 16.91 -1.89
C VAL A 166 -12.88 17.21 -1.07
N LEU A 167 -11.91 17.91 -1.64
CA LEU A 167 -10.73 18.35 -0.92
C LEU A 167 -11.10 19.30 0.22
N ASP A 168 -12.06 20.21 0.01
CA ASP A 168 -12.56 21.13 1.04
C ASP A 168 -13.18 20.40 2.25
N MET A 169 -13.62 19.15 2.10
CA MET A 169 -14.06 18.30 3.20
C MET A 169 -12.93 17.76 4.05
N GLY A 170 -11.67 17.86 3.58
CA GLY A 170 -10.48 17.50 4.34
C GLY A 170 -10.15 16.01 4.33
N ILE A 171 -10.38 15.32 3.22
CA ILE A 171 -9.93 13.94 3.04
C ILE A 171 -8.41 13.81 3.20
N ASP A 172 -7.92 12.59 3.42
CA ASP A 172 -6.50 12.35 3.71
C ASP A 172 -5.73 11.74 2.55
N GLY A 173 -6.39 11.37 1.47
CA GLY A 173 -5.73 10.82 0.29
C GLY A 173 -6.64 10.04 -0.63
N TRP A 174 -6.03 9.34 -1.58
CA TRP A 174 -6.72 8.61 -2.62
C TRP A 174 -6.20 7.18 -2.76
N LYS A 175 -7.12 6.24 -3.01
CA LYS A 175 -6.80 4.94 -3.61
C LYS A 175 -6.93 5.09 -5.12
N CYS A 176 -5.81 5.29 -5.79
CA CYS A 176 -5.75 5.50 -7.22
C CYS A 176 -5.73 4.17 -7.96
N ASP A 177 -6.86 3.80 -8.57
CA ASP A 177 -7.07 2.55 -9.31
C ASP A 177 -7.37 2.80 -10.79
N GLY A 178 -7.92 1.82 -11.50
CA GLY A 178 -8.45 1.97 -12.85
C GLY A 178 -7.42 1.92 -13.96
N LEU A 179 -6.30 1.24 -13.76
CA LEU A 179 -5.28 1.08 -14.80
C LEU A 179 -5.72 0.28 -16.01
N ASP A 180 -6.76 -0.53 -15.89
CA ASP A 180 -7.38 -1.20 -17.03
C ASP A 180 -8.11 -0.24 -17.97
N PHE A 181 -8.56 0.94 -17.51
CA PHE A 181 -8.83 2.05 -18.41
C PHE A 181 -7.63 2.29 -19.34
N SER A 182 -6.43 2.27 -18.80
CA SER A 182 -5.20 2.45 -19.56
C SER A 182 -4.75 1.19 -20.30
N ALA A 183 -5.31 0.00 -20.04
CA ALA A 183 -5.00 -1.22 -20.79
C ALA A 183 -5.56 -1.20 -22.22
N HIS A 184 -6.67 -0.49 -22.43
CA HIS A 184 -7.27 -0.23 -23.74
C HIS A 184 -6.95 1.19 -24.23
N PHE A 185 -5.76 1.63 -24.03
CA PHE A 185 -5.26 2.98 -24.06
C PHE A 185 -5.48 3.70 -25.39
N ALA A 186 -6.04 4.89 -25.29
CA ALA A 186 -6.03 5.89 -26.33
C ALA A 186 -4.66 6.55 -26.39
N PRO A 187 -3.86 6.36 -27.43
CA PRO A 187 -2.45 6.73 -27.35
C PRO A 187 -2.19 8.22 -27.56
N TYR A 188 -3.12 8.99 -28.15
CA TYR A 188 -2.85 10.36 -28.54
C TYR A 188 -3.36 11.37 -27.51
N SER A 189 -2.46 12.25 -27.06
CA SER A 189 -2.79 13.40 -26.22
C SER A 189 -2.82 14.68 -27.06
N PRO A 190 -3.97 15.35 -27.21
CA PRO A 190 -4.05 16.70 -27.77
C PRO A 190 -3.19 17.72 -27.02
N GLY A 191 -3.13 17.64 -25.70
CA GLY A 191 -2.34 18.52 -24.86
C GLY A 191 -0.83 18.38 -25.09
N ALA A 192 -0.34 17.15 -25.19
CA ALA A 192 1.06 16.90 -25.53
C ALA A 192 1.36 17.07 -27.04
N GLY A 193 0.33 17.02 -27.91
CA GLY A 193 0.48 17.06 -29.36
C GLY A 193 1.21 15.85 -29.96
N ARG A 194 1.09 14.67 -29.29
CA ARG A 194 1.77 13.42 -29.67
C ARG A 194 1.12 12.20 -29.02
N GLU A 195 1.54 11.02 -29.47
CA GLU A 195 1.30 9.80 -28.74
C GLU A 195 2.03 9.80 -27.38
N VAL A 196 1.41 9.22 -26.38
CA VAL A 196 1.89 9.11 -24.99
C VAL A 196 1.93 7.63 -24.64
N GLU A 197 3.04 7.21 -24.06
CA GLU A 197 3.21 5.84 -23.56
C GLU A 197 2.28 5.58 -22.37
N ARG A 198 1.77 4.35 -22.24
CA ARG A 198 0.90 3.95 -21.12
C ARG A 198 1.50 4.29 -19.75
N LEU A 199 2.79 3.99 -19.57
CA LEU A 199 3.48 4.28 -18.31
C LEU A 199 3.59 5.78 -18.04
N GLU A 200 3.81 6.59 -19.08
CA GLU A 200 3.85 8.04 -18.99
C GLU A 200 2.50 8.61 -18.54
N TYR A 201 1.40 8.10 -19.10
CA TYR A 201 0.05 8.48 -18.68
C TYR A 201 -0.24 8.07 -17.23
N SER A 202 0.08 6.83 -16.85
CA SER A 202 -0.08 6.35 -15.49
C SER A 202 0.67 7.23 -14.49
N HIS A 203 1.91 7.62 -14.80
CA HIS A 203 2.70 8.51 -13.96
C HIS A 203 2.08 9.90 -13.84
N ALA A 204 1.53 10.46 -14.91
CA ALA A 204 0.81 11.74 -14.87
C ALA A 204 -0.42 11.65 -13.96
N TYR A 205 -1.21 10.58 -14.09
CA TYR A 205 -2.38 10.33 -13.27
C TYR A 205 -2.06 10.29 -11.76
N TYR A 206 -1.12 9.44 -11.36
CA TYR A 206 -0.79 9.32 -9.95
C TYR A 206 -0.18 10.60 -9.37
N ARG A 207 0.67 11.30 -10.15
CA ARG A 207 1.26 12.57 -9.72
C ARG A 207 0.22 13.65 -9.53
N GLU A 208 -0.72 13.77 -10.43
CA GLU A 208 -1.77 14.78 -10.35
C GLU A 208 -2.56 14.66 -9.04
N PHE A 209 -3.07 13.46 -8.75
CA PHE A 209 -3.79 13.23 -7.50
C PHE A 209 -2.93 13.42 -6.25
N PHE A 210 -1.67 13.05 -6.30
CA PHE A 210 -0.74 13.21 -5.20
C PHE A 210 -0.34 14.69 -4.98
N GLU A 211 0.12 15.36 -6.03
CA GLU A 211 0.69 16.71 -5.94
C GLU A 211 -0.39 17.75 -5.65
N HIS A 212 -1.51 17.72 -6.39
CA HIS A 212 -2.62 18.66 -6.19
C HIS A 212 -3.25 18.52 -4.79
N THR A 213 -3.51 17.28 -4.34
CA THR A 213 -4.05 17.07 -2.99
C THR A 213 -3.13 17.65 -1.90
N ARG A 214 -1.82 17.47 -2.04
CA ARG A 214 -0.84 18.02 -1.09
C ARG A 214 -0.69 19.54 -1.21
N GLU A 215 -0.82 20.11 -2.40
CA GLU A 215 -0.85 21.57 -2.59
C GLU A 215 -2.02 22.19 -1.86
N VAL A 216 -3.21 21.59 -1.92
CA VAL A 216 -4.43 22.11 -1.30
C VAL A 216 -4.48 21.82 0.20
N LEU A 217 -4.15 20.59 0.63
CA LEU A 217 -4.38 20.10 2.00
C LEU A 217 -3.11 19.94 2.85
N GLY A 218 -1.93 20.12 2.26
CA GLY A 218 -0.63 20.02 2.94
C GLY A 218 0.00 18.62 2.89
N ASP A 219 1.23 18.56 3.42
CA ASP A 219 2.12 17.41 3.27
C ASP A 219 1.71 16.15 4.04
N ASP A 220 0.67 16.21 4.85
CA ASP A 220 0.10 15.09 5.61
C ASP A 220 -0.89 14.25 4.78
N ARG A 221 -0.71 14.20 3.47
CA ARG A 221 -1.55 13.51 2.49
C ARG A 221 -0.73 12.55 1.65
N LEU A 222 -1.36 11.47 1.21
CA LEU A 222 -0.73 10.47 0.35
C LEU A 222 -1.73 9.85 -0.64
N ILE A 223 -1.20 9.06 -1.56
CA ILE A 223 -1.98 8.12 -2.38
C ILE A 223 -1.59 6.68 -2.02
N THR A 224 -2.55 5.76 -2.17
CA THR A 224 -2.23 4.34 -2.35
C THR A 224 -2.43 4.00 -3.81
N ALA A 225 -1.45 3.33 -4.39
CA ALA A 225 -1.42 3.03 -5.81
C ALA A 225 -0.74 1.69 -6.06
N ARG A 226 -1.03 1.06 -7.21
CA ARG A 226 -0.43 -0.22 -7.55
C ARG A 226 1.06 -0.04 -7.88
N PRO A 227 1.99 -0.72 -7.17
CA PRO A 227 3.40 -0.75 -7.56
C PRO A 227 3.60 -1.69 -8.76
N ILE A 228 3.67 -3.00 -8.51
CA ILE A 228 3.60 -4.05 -9.54
C ILE A 228 2.45 -4.96 -9.18
N ASP A 229 1.50 -5.08 -10.10
CA ASP A 229 0.34 -5.96 -9.92
C ASP A 229 -0.17 -6.43 -11.29
N ASN A 230 -0.90 -7.52 -11.30
CA ASN A 230 -1.53 -8.11 -12.47
C ASN A 230 -3.01 -8.43 -12.23
N TYR A 231 -3.64 -7.77 -11.26
CA TYR A 231 -5.04 -7.96 -10.88
C TYR A 231 -5.37 -9.41 -10.45
N GLY A 232 -4.42 -10.06 -9.74
CA GLY A 232 -4.58 -11.41 -9.23
C GLY A 232 -4.36 -12.53 -10.25
N ALA A 233 -3.99 -12.21 -11.50
CA ALA A 233 -3.55 -13.22 -12.46
C ALA A 233 -2.07 -13.59 -12.25
N ASP A 234 -1.63 -14.71 -12.81
CA ASP A 234 -0.21 -15.09 -12.81
C ASP A 234 0.63 -14.07 -13.58
N LEU A 235 1.79 -13.70 -13.04
CA LEU A 235 2.75 -12.83 -13.70
C LEU A 235 3.43 -13.55 -14.89
N GLY A 236 2.64 -13.96 -15.87
CA GLY A 236 3.07 -14.66 -17.06
C GLY A 236 3.65 -13.78 -18.17
N GLY A 237 3.96 -12.51 -17.90
CA GLY A 237 4.43 -11.55 -18.88
C GLY A 237 5.41 -10.54 -18.30
N ASP A 238 5.72 -9.52 -19.07
CA ASP A 238 6.56 -8.42 -18.60
C ASP A 238 5.80 -7.65 -17.51
N SER A 239 6.30 -7.71 -16.28
CA SER A 239 5.80 -6.90 -15.17
C SER A 239 6.01 -5.42 -15.49
N VAL A 240 4.98 -4.62 -15.29
CA VAL A 240 5.04 -3.16 -15.52
C VAL A 240 4.87 -2.47 -14.19
N ALA A 241 5.77 -1.53 -13.88
CA ALA A 241 5.59 -0.62 -12.76
C ALA A 241 4.49 0.38 -13.08
N PHE A 242 3.48 0.50 -12.21
CA PHE A 242 2.31 1.35 -12.46
C PHE A 242 2.49 2.76 -11.95
N ALA A 243 2.84 2.93 -10.68
CA ALA A 243 2.97 4.23 -10.04
C ALA A 243 4.43 4.74 -10.02
N PRO A 244 4.66 6.06 -9.99
CA PRO A 244 5.99 6.61 -9.76
C PRO A 244 6.53 6.19 -8.40
N ILE A 245 7.77 5.68 -8.36
CA ILE A 245 8.39 5.11 -7.15
C ILE A 245 8.54 6.16 -6.05
N ASP A 246 8.81 7.41 -6.43
CA ASP A 246 9.11 8.50 -5.52
C ASP A 246 7.90 9.06 -4.75
N ILE A 247 6.67 8.75 -5.18
CA ILE A 247 5.43 9.18 -4.52
C ILE A 247 4.55 8.04 -4.03
N ASN A 248 4.80 6.79 -4.45
CA ASN A 248 4.03 5.64 -4.00
C ASN A 248 4.64 5.05 -2.73
N TRP A 249 4.31 5.66 -1.59
CA TRP A 249 4.80 5.25 -0.27
C TRP A 249 3.92 4.22 0.43
N ALA A 250 2.77 3.93 -0.18
CA ALA A 250 1.79 2.98 0.33
C ALA A 250 1.15 2.24 -0.85
N GLY A 251 1.89 1.31 -1.44
CA GLY A 251 1.38 0.51 -2.54
C GLY A 251 0.47 -0.62 -2.06
N TRP A 252 -0.50 -1.03 -2.89
CA TRP A 252 -1.21 -2.28 -2.67
C TRP A 252 -1.11 -3.19 -3.89
N VAL A 253 -0.92 -4.49 -3.66
CA VAL A 253 -0.95 -5.53 -4.68
C VAL A 253 -2.21 -6.36 -4.48
N GLY A 254 -3.34 -5.85 -4.95
CA GLY A 254 -4.66 -6.36 -4.65
C GLY A 254 -5.28 -7.23 -5.74
N ASP A 255 -6.58 -7.55 -5.55
CA ASP A 255 -7.46 -8.31 -6.41
C ASP A 255 -7.14 -9.82 -6.51
N GLN A 256 -6.38 -10.37 -5.57
CA GLN A 256 -6.17 -11.81 -5.50
C GLN A 256 -7.43 -12.51 -4.97
N ASP A 257 -7.58 -13.78 -5.36
CA ASP A 257 -8.66 -14.64 -4.85
C ASP A 257 -8.44 -14.97 -3.36
N ALA A 258 -9.54 -15.12 -2.62
CA ALA A 258 -9.52 -15.53 -1.20
C ALA A 258 -9.10 -17.00 -1.04
N THR A 259 -7.87 -17.31 -1.42
CA THR A 259 -7.26 -18.65 -1.39
C THR A 259 -5.79 -18.57 -0.99
N PHE A 260 -5.20 -19.71 -0.59
CA PHE A 260 -3.75 -19.78 -0.37
C PHE A 260 -2.94 -19.57 -1.66
N ASP A 261 -3.48 -19.88 -2.83
CA ASP A 261 -2.85 -19.54 -4.12
C ASP A 261 -2.90 -18.03 -4.37
N GLY A 262 -4.00 -17.36 -3.98
CA GLY A 262 -4.08 -15.91 -4.00
C GLY A 262 -3.05 -15.25 -3.07
N LEU A 263 -2.83 -15.79 -1.87
CA LEU A 263 -1.78 -15.32 -0.96
C LEU A 263 -0.37 -15.47 -1.56
N ARG A 264 -0.11 -16.59 -2.25
CA ARG A 264 1.15 -16.77 -2.99
C ARG A 264 1.31 -15.75 -4.12
N ALA A 265 0.22 -15.50 -4.87
CA ALA A 265 0.23 -14.49 -5.94
C ALA A 265 0.50 -13.08 -5.39
N ALA A 266 -0.10 -12.71 -4.26
CA ALA A 266 0.19 -11.45 -3.58
C ALA A 266 1.67 -11.32 -3.20
N LEU A 267 2.27 -12.35 -2.60
CA LEU A 267 3.69 -12.37 -2.24
C LEU A 267 4.61 -12.27 -3.46
N LEU A 268 4.24 -12.86 -4.61
CA LEU A 268 5.00 -12.70 -5.86
C LEU A 268 4.93 -11.26 -6.39
N ASN A 269 3.75 -10.64 -6.36
CA ASN A 269 3.60 -9.23 -6.73
C ASN A 269 4.40 -8.32 -5.79
N MET A 270 4.39 -8.58 -4.48
CA MET A 270 5.23 -7.87 -3.50
C MET A 270 6.72 -8.05 -3.78
N ARG A 271 7.15 -9.26 -4.12
CA ARG A 271 8.54 -9.53 -4.50
C ARG A 271 8.96 -8.71 -5.73
N HIS A 272 8.13 -8.68 -6.78
CA HIS A 272 8.42 -7.88 -7.97
C HIS A 272 8.42 -6.39 -7.64
N SER A 273 7.50 -5.93 -6.79
CA SER A 273 7.48 -4.54 -6.31
C SER A 273 8.78 -4.17 -5.58
N SER A 274 9.29 -5.08 -4.74
CA SER A 274 10.60 -4.94 -4.10
C SER A 274 11.76 -4.89 -5.11
N GLU A 275 11.77 -5.76 -6.11
CA GLU A 275 12.79 -5.82 -7.16
C GLU A 275 12.82 -4.53 -8.02
N TYR A 276 11.69 -3.84 -8.14
CA TYR A 276 11.59 -2.53 -8.79
C TYR A 276 11.96 -1.35 -7.89
N GLY A 277 12.15 -1.55 -6.58
CA GLY A 277 12.59 -0.52 -5.65
C GLY A 277 11.44 0.30 -5.01
N TYR A 278 10.20 -0.19 -5.05
CA TYR A 278 9.14 0.41 -4.23
C TYR A 278 9.42 0.21 -2.75
N VAL A 279 9.33 1.29 -1.98
CA VAL A 279 9.73 1.27 -0.56
C VAL A 279 8.77 0.47 0.31
N ALA A 280 7.46 0.64 0.10
CA ALA A 280 6.44 0.07 0.96
C ALA A 280 5.19 -0.32 0.17
N PHE A 281 4.64 -1.48 0.51
CA PHE A 281 3.43 -2.04 -0.08
C PHE A 281 2.83 -3.10 0.84
N GLY A 282 1.57 -3.45 0.57
CA GLY A 282 0.83 -4.52 1.19
C GLY A 282 -0.12 -5.17 0.21
N SER A 283 -1.10 -5.91 0.70
CA SER A 283 -2.17 -6.53 -0.10
C SER A 283 -3.45 -6.61 0.71
N ASP A 284 -4.57 -6.81 0.01
CA ASP A 284 -5.88 -7.04 0.61
C ASP A 284 -5.86 -8.29 1.50
N ILE A 285 -5.83 -8.11 2.83
CA ILE A 285 -5.76 -9.21 3.79
C ILE A 285 -6.99 -10.12 3.63
N GLY A 286 -6.75 -11.39 3.34
CA GLY A 286 -7.76 -12.39 3.10
C GLY A 286 -8.16 -12.56 1.64
N GLY A 287 -7.60 -11.74 0.74
CA GLY A 287 -7.89 -11.69 -0.68
C GLY A 287 -9.07 -10.76 -1.01
N TYR A 288 -9.03 -10.08 -2.16
CA TYR A 288 -10.11 -9.20 -2.61
C TYR A 288 -11.32 -9.99 -3.08
N ARG A 289 -11.12 -10.97 -3.99
CA ARG A 289 -12.23 -11.78 -4.52
C ARG A 289 -12.58 -12.86 -3.51
N ASP A 290 -13.84 -12.89 -3.09
CA ASP A 290 -14.32 -13.98 -2.26
C ASP A 290 -14.44 -15.30 -3.04
N ASP A 291 -14.61 -16.42 -2.32
CA ASP A 291 -14.73 -17.76 -2.90
C ASP A 291 -16.18 -18.20 -3.11
N ASP A 292 -17.13 -17.26 -3.18
CA ASP A 292 -18.58 -17.48 -3.26
C ASP A 292 -19.16 -18.20 -2.02
N SER A 293 -18.39 -18.35 -0.94
CA SER A 293 -18.91 -18.84 0.35
C SER A 293 -19.63 -17.74 1.12
N GLU A 294 -20.36 -18.10 2.19
CA GLU A 294 -21.11 -17.13 3.01
C GLU A 294 -20.19 -16.04 3.61
N LEU A 295 -18.96 -16.40 3.98
CA LEU A 295 -17.97 -15.49 4.56
C LEU A 295 -16.92 -15.02 3.55
N GLY A 296 -16.91 -15.57 2.34
CA GLY A 296 -15.95 -15.22 1.30
C GLY A 296 -14.55 -15.82 1.50
N ARG A 297 -14.24 -16.32 2.69
CA ARG A 297 -12.94 -16.92 3.05
C ARG A 297 -13.02 -17.73 4.34
N THR A 298 -11.99 -18.53 4.65
CA THR A 298 -11.89 -19.22 5.95
C THR A 298 -11.19 -18.35 6.99
N SER A 299 -11.48 -18.60 8.28
CA SER A 299 -10.76 -17.92 9.39
C SER A 299 -9.25 -18.19 9.34
N GLU A 300 -8.83 -19.40 9.00
CA GLU A 300 -7.41 -19.72 8.87
C GLU A 300 -6.76 -18.90 7.74
N LEU A 301 -7.37 -18.82 6.57
CA LEU A 301 -6.85 -18.01 5.47
C LEU A 301 -6.73 -16.54 5.85
N LEU A 302 -7.79 -15.96 6.46
CA LEU A 302 -7.75 -14.57 6.96
C LEU A 302 -6.57 -14.35 7.89
N LEU A 303 -6.39 -15.23 8.89
CA LEU A 303 -5.31 -15.11 9.87
C LEU A 303 -3.92 -15.31 9.25
N ARG A 304 -3.74 -16.28 8.31
CA ARG A 304 -2.45 -16.47 7.62
C ARG A 304 -2.09 -15.26 6.76
N TRP A 305 -3.07 -14.67 6.11
CA TRP A 305 -2.85 -13.43 5.37
C TRP A 305 -2.59 -12.24 6.28
N ALA A 306 -3.30 -12.15 7.41
CA ALA A 306 -3.06 -11.11 8.43
C ALA A 306 -1.67 -11.23 9.09
N GLN A 307 -1.10 -12.44 9.21
CA GLN A 307 0.28 -12.66 9.65
C GLN A 307 1.28 -12.03 8.65
N VAL A 308 1.02 -12.17 7.36
CA VAL A 308 1.80 -11.48 6.32
C VAL A 308 1.57 -9.96 6.42
N GLY A 309 0.32 -9.51 6.52
CA GLY A 309 -0.03 -8.10 6.69
C GLY A 309 0.65 -7.45 7.90
N ALA A 310 0.71 -8.15 9.04
CA ALA A 310 1.36 -7.65 10.25
C ALA A 310 2.89 -7.44 10.09
N THR A 311 3.49 -8.08 9.11
CA THR A 311 4.91 -8.01 8.79
C THR A 311 5.19 -7.40 7.41
N ASN A 312 4.19 -6.75 6.82
CA ASN A 312 4.33 -5.86 5.67
C ASN A 312 4.36 -4.41 6.13
N PRO A 313 4.92 -3.49 5.35
CA PRO A 313 4.84 -2.06 5.67
C PRO A 313 3.39 -1.55 5.69
N ILE A 314 2.56 -1.99 4.77
CA ILE A 314 1.15 -1.61 4.69
C ILE A 314 0.29 -2.81 5.15
N MET A 315 -0.37 -2.65 6.30
CA MET A 315 -1.34 -3.62 6.80
C MET A 315 -2.74 -3.15 6.45
N GLU A 316 -3.29 -3.68 5.37
CA GLU A 316 -4.59 -3.30 4.81
C GLU A 316 -5.54 -4.49 4.83
N ASN A 317 -6.72 -4.33 5.45
CA ASN A 317 -7.77 -5.34 5.46
C ASN A 317 -9.01 -4.82 4.75
N GLY A 318 -9.32 -5.42 3.61
CA GLY A 318 -10.49 -5.04 2.82
C GLY A 318 -10.71 -5.91 1.59
N GLY A 319 -11.82 -5.68 0.92
CA GLY A 319 -12.20 -6.37 -0.31
C GLY A 319 -13.67 -6.74 -0.38
N GLY A 320 -14.04 -7.59 -1.33
CA GLY A 320 -15.38 -8.16 -1.46
C GLY A 320 -15.67 -9.19 -0.38
N GLY A 321 -16.95 -9.35 -0.02
CA GLY A 321 -17.39 -10.25 1.04
C GLY A 321 -17.07 -9.75 2.45
N ILE A 322 -17.07 -10.66 3.42
CA ILE A 322 -16.86 -10.33 4.83
C ILE A 322 -15.39 -10.46 5.21
N HIS A 323 -14.76 -9.36 5.61
CA HIS A 323 -13.34 -9.28 5.95
C HIS A 323 -13.07 -9.13 7.47
N HIS A 324 -14.03 -8.64 8.24
CA HIS A 324 -13.81 -8.35 9.64
C HIS A 324 -13.73 -9.63 10.50
N PRO A 325 -12.76 -9.75 11.41
CA PRO A 325 -12.46 -11.01 12.11
C PRO A 325 -13.58 -11.48 13.03
N TRP A 326 -14.39 -10.59 13.58
CA TRP A 326 -15.51 -10.96 14.47
C TRP A 326 -16.71 -11.61 13.75
N ALA A 327 -16.71 -11.66 12.43
CA ALA A 327 -17.70 -12.44 11.69
C ALA A 327 -17.44 -13.94 11.76
N PHE A 328 -16.22 -14.36 12.10
CA PHE A 328 -15.86 -15.76 12.26
C PHE A 328 -16.11 -16.23 13.70
N ASP A 329 -15.30 -15.79 14.63
CA ASP A 329 -15.42 -16.10 16.05
C ASP A 329 -14.53 -15.18 16.92
N GLU A 330 -14.63 -15.35 18.24
CA GLU A 330 -13.84 -14.57 19.21
C GLU A 330 -12.35 -14.90 19.14
N GLU A 331 -11.97 -16.17 18.94
CA GLU A 331 -10.57 -16.59 18.82
C GLU A 331 -9.91 -15.91 17.62
N THR A 332 -10.58 -15.91 16.45
CA THR A 332 -10.11 -15.21 15.25
C THR A 332 -9.93 -13.72 15.53
N THR A 333 -10.88 -13.11 16.23
CA THR A 333 -10.82 -11.69 16.59
C THR A 333 -9.63 -11.39 17.51
N GLU A 334 -9.37 -12.22 18.51
CA GLU A 334 -8.26 -12.05 19.46
C GLU A 334 -6.90 -12.20 18.77
N ILE A 335 -6.76 -13.21 17.91
CA ILE A 335 -5.52 -13.43 17.15
C ILE A 335 -5.28 -12.25 16.20
N TYR A 336 -6.30 -11.81 15.47
CA TYR A 336 -6.19 -10.67 14.57
C TYR A 336 -5.78 -9.40 15.31
N ARG A 337 -6.38 -9.12 16.48
CA ARG A 337 -5.98 -7.99 17.34
C ARG A 337 -4.50 -8.06 17.71
N GLY A 338 -4.01 -9.21 18.14
CA GLY A 338 -2.59 -9.41 18.48
C GLY A 338 -1.67 -9.16 17.26
N LEU A 339 -2.11 -9.48 16.02
CA LEU A 339 -1.37 -9.19 14.82
C LEU A 339 -1.33 -7.69 14.51
N VAL A 340 -2.43 -6.95 14.71
CA VAL A 340 -2.44 -5.50 14.57
C VAL A 340 -1.58 -4.83 15.66
N GLU A 341 -1.59 -5.32 16.89
CA GLU A 341 -0.72 -4.85 17.96
C GLU A 341 0.76 -5.09 17.64
N LEU A 342 1.10 -6.25 17.06
CA LEU A 342 2.45 -6.56 16.57
C LEU A 342 2.88 -5.57 15.48
N HIS A 343 2.01 -5.34 14.49
CA HIS A 343 2.28 -4.37 13.42
C HIS A 343 2.52 -2.97 13.99
N HIS A 344 1.67 -2.51 14.90
CA HIS A 344 1.83 -1.20 15.54
C HIS A 344 3.11 -1.08 16.35
N ALA A 345 3.55 -2.15 17.02
CA ALA A 345 4.79 -2.16 17.79
C ALA A 345 6.04 -1.96 16.91
N ILE A 346 6.00 -2.39 15.66
CA ILE A 346 7.14 -2.25 14.73
C ILE A 346 7.08 -0.99 13.85
N ILE A 347 6.02 -0.15 13.92
CA ILE A 347 5.92 1.10 13.13
C ILE A 347 7.16 2.00 13.27
N PRO A 348 7.73 2.24 14.46
CA PRO A 348 8.95 3.03 14.57
C PRO A 348 10.11 2.46 13.75
N TYR A 349 10.28 1.14 13.78
CA TYR A 349 11.27 0.43 12.97
C TYR A 349 10.98 0.55 11.47
N LEU A 350 9.72 0.39 11.05
CA LEU A 350 9.32 0.57 9.64
C LEU A 350 9.64 1.97 9.13
N ASN A 351 9.41 3.00 9.94
CA ASN A 351 9.74 4.38 9.57
C ASN A 351 11.25 4.58 9.44
N GLU A 352 12.04 4.07 10.38
CA GLU A 352 13.50 4.22 10.36
C GLU A 352 14.12 3.47 9.17
N GLN A 353 13.82 2.18 9.04
CA GLN A 353 14.36 1.34 7.97
C GLN A 353 13.81 1.75 6.59
N GLY A 354 12.55 2.19 6.55
CA GLY A 354 11.92 2.70 5.34
C GLY A 354 12.58 3.96 4.82
N ALA A 355 12.90 4.91 5.69
CA ALA A 355 13.60 6.13 5.28
C ALA A 355 14.99 5.83 4.69
N VAL A 356 15.72 4.87 5.27
CA VAL A 356 17.00 4.41 4.76
C VAL A 356 16.86 3.71 3.40
N ALA A 357 15.87 2.81 3.28
CA ALA A 357 15.60 2.09 2.05
C ALA A 357 15.17 3.04 0.92
N PHE A 358 14.28 4.00 1.21
CA PHE A 358 13.82 4.99 0.23
C PHE A 358 14.95 5.87 -0.30
N GLU A 359 15.85 6.37 0.56
CA GLU A 359 17.02 7.13 0.13
C GLU A 359 17.98 6.30 -0.74
N ALA A 360 18.07 5.00 -0.47
CA ALA A 360 18.89 4.06 -1.25
C ALA A 360 18.21 3.61 -2.57
N GLY A 361 16.93 3.91 -2.78
CA GLY A 361 16.14 3.37 -3.89
C GLY A 361 15.85 1.88 -3.74
N GLU A 362 15.72 1.41 -2.51
CA GLU A 362 15.48 0.01 -2.13
C GLU A 362 14.11 -0.15 -1.46
N SER A 363 13.73 -1.38 -1.17
CA SER A 363 12.48 -1.74 -0.51
C SER A 363 12.71 -2.10 0.96
N LEU A 364 11.69 -1.84 1.80
CA LEU A 364 11.61 -2.38 3.16
C LEU A 364 11.53 -3.90 3.18
N MET A 365 10.85 -4.50 2.19
CA MET A 365 10.73 -5.96 2.06
C MET A 365 11.78 -6.45 1.06
N ASN A 366 12.70 -7.31 1.51
CA ASN A 366 13.74 -7.88 0.67
C ASN A 366 13.58 -9.40 0.58
N PHE A 367 13.17 -9.88 -0.60
CA PHE A 367 13.02 -11.30 -0.86
C PHE A 367 14.36 -11.96 -1.18
N THR A 368 14.56 -13.18 -0.70
CA THR A 368 15.81 -13.89 -0.94
C THR A 368 15.75 -14.70 -2.25
N ASP A 369 16.83 -14.75 -3.02
CA ASP A 369 16.91 -15.49 -4.29
C ASP A 369 16.59 -17.00 -4.17
N ILE A 370 16.74 -17.56 -2.97
CA ILE A 370 16.61 -18.99 -2.72
C ILE A 370 15.21 -19.39 -2.26
N ARG A 371 14.35 -18.38 -1.90
CA ARG A 371 13.08 -18.65 -1.19
C ARG A 371 12.03 -17.67 -1.67
N GLU A 372 11.23 -18.16 -2.57
CA GLU A 372 10.27 -17.40 -3.36
C GLU A 372 9.30 -16.53 -2.52
N TYR A 373 8.94 -17.01 -1.32
CA TYR A 373 7.94 -16.36 -0.45
C TYR A 373 8.49 -15.89 0.91
N GLN A 374 9.79 -16.10 1.19
CA GLN A 374 10.41 -15.68 2.45
C GLN A 374 11.14 -14.37 2.25
N TYR A 375 11.05 -13.48 3.25
CA TYR A 375 11.61 -12.14 3.12
C TYR A 375 12.20 -11.62 4.42
N PHE A 376 13.06 -10.64 4.28
CA PHE A 376 13.46 -9.74 5.33
C PHE A 376 12.54 -8.52 5.32
N LEU A 377 12.17 -8.04 6.50
CA LEU A 377 11.56 -6.74 6.69
C LEU A 377 12.61 -5.84 7.38
N GLY A 378 13.15 -4.87 6.65
CA GLY A 378 14.36 -4.16 7.05
C GLY A 378 15.55 -5.11 7.24
N SER A 379 16.45 -4.77 8.17
CA SER A 379 17.69 -5.54 8.43
C SER A 379 17.53 -6.64 9.47
N ASP A 380 16.56 -6.53 10.39
CA ASP A 380 16.55 -7.28 11.65
C ASP A 380 15.41 -8.26 11.80
N ILE A 381 14.46 -8.29 10.87
CA ILE A 381 13.30 -9.20 10.90
C ILE A 381 13.37 -10.16 9.71
N PHE A 382 13.11 -11.43 9.97
CA PHE A 382 12.96 -12.47 8.93
C PHE A 382 11.61 -13.18 9.08
N VAL A 383 10.91 -13.36 7.98
CA VAL A 383 9.57 -13.95 7.91
C VAL A 383 9.54 -15.09 6.91
N ALA A 384 8.95 -16.21 7.33
CA ALA A 384 8.62 -17.32 6.45
C ALA A 384 7.11 -17.62 6.53
N PRO A 385 6.29 -17.05 5.63
CA PRO A 385 4.84 -17.16 5.70
C PRO A 385 4.33 -18.60 5.67
N VAL A 386 3.22 -18.84 6.36
CA VAL A 386 2.45 -20.10 6.26
C VAL A 386 1.54 -20.00 5.04
N LEU A 387 1.73 -20.89 4.07
CA LEU A 387 1.09 -20.78 2.75
C LEU A 387 0.15 -21.97 2.44
N GLU A 388 -0.23 -22.74 3.45
CA GLU A 388 -1.17 -23.85 3.32
C GLU A 388 -1.93 -24.07 4.62
N GLU A 389 -3.08 -24.72 4.54
CA GLU A 389 -3.84 -25.11 5.72
C GLU A 389 -3.04 -26.01 6.67
N GLY A 390 -3.30 -25.85 7.98
CA GLY A 390 -2.69 -26.68 9.02
C GLY A 390 -1.31 -26.22 9.47
N GLY A 391 -0.72 -25.17 8.86
CA GLY A 391 0.41 -24.47 9.43
C GLY A 391 1.79 -25.11 9.29
N ALA A 392 1.98 -26.12 8.44
CA ALA A 392 3.27 -26.77 8.26
C ALA A 392 4.25 -25.89 7.48
N VAL A 393 5.43 -25.64 8.01
CA VAL A 393 6.50 -24.89 7.32
C VAL A 393 7.85 -25.56 7.52
N SER A 394 8.63 -25.62 6.46
CA SER A 394 10.05 -25.99 6.47
C SER A 394 10.87 -24.82 5.99
N LEU A 395 11.80 -24.35 6.81
CA LEU A 395 12.63 -23.20 6.50
C LEU A 395 14.09 -23.45 6.89
N THR A 396 14.98 -22.61 6.38
CA THR A 396 16.37 -22.50 6.85
C THR A 396 16.62 -21.04 7.17
N LEU A 397 17.01 -20.76 8.39
CA LEU A 397 17.31 -19.39 8.79
C LEU A 397 18.44 -18.79 7.94
N PRO A 398 18.30 -17.56 7.45
CA PRO A 398 19.31 -16.94 6.60
C PRO A 398 20.59 -16.63 7.36
N SER A 399 21.67 -16.36 6.62
CA SER A 399 22.90 -15.83 7.19
C SER A 399 22.68 -14.45 7.79
N ALA A 400 23.23 -14.20 8.97
CA ALA A 400 23.13 -12.92 9.68
C ALA A 400 24.38 -12.66 10.52
N ASN A 401 24.53 -11.41 10.96
CA ASN A 401 25.59 -11.01 11.91
C ASN A 401 25.14 -11.18 13.37
N GLY A 402 24.56 -12.34 13.70
CA GLY A 402 24.01 -12.66 15.01
C GLY A 402 23.14 -13.88 14.95
N ASN A 403 22.56 -14.25 16.08
CA ASN A 403 21.56 -15.31 16.15
C ASN A 403 20.17 -14.75 15.83
N TRP A 404 19.28 -15.65 15.47
CA TRP A 404 17.85 -15.38 15.30
C TRP A 404 17.09 -15.79 16.56
N VAL A 405 16.14 -14.98 16.97
CA VAL A 405 15.23 -15.28 18.08
C VAL A 405 13.85 -15.54 17.50
N ASP A 406 13.27 -16.69 17.79
CA ASP A 406 11.87 -16.99 17.47
C ASP A 406 10.94 -16.09 18.29
N ALA A 407 10.09 -15.33 17.60
CA ALA A 407 9.26 -14.29 18.19
C ALA A 407 8.16 -14.80 19.15
N TYR A 408 7.86 -16.08 19.15
CA TYR A 408 6.80 -16.66 19.99
C TYR A 408 7.31 -17.57 21.09
N SER A 409 8.50 -18.15 20.92
CA SER A 409 9.08 -19.04 21.92
C SER A 409 10.28 -18.48 22.66
N GLY A 410 10.88 -17.39 22.16
CA GLY A 410 12.14 -16.86 22.66
C GLY A 410 13.35 -17.78 22.40
N THR A 411 13.17 -18.83 21.60
CA THR A 411 14.25 -19.76 21.30
C THR A 411 15.29 -19.09 20.40
N VAL A 412 16.57 -19.21 20.79
CA VAL A 412 17.68 -18.66 20.02
C VAL A 412 18.21 -19.72 19.04
N HIS A 413 18.32 -19.35 17.80
CA HIS A 413 18.76 -20.22 16.68
C HIS A 413 19.99 -19.63 15.99
N ALA A 414 20.88 -20.49 15.53
CA ALA A 414 22.02 -20.08 14.74
C ALA A 414 21.64 -19.83 13.27
N PRO A 415 22.31 -18.91 12.55
CA PRO A 415 22.17 -18.78 11.11
C PRO A 415 22.43 -20.10 10.40
N GLY A 416 21.62 -20.44 9.39
CA GLY A 416 21.71 -21.69 8.63
C GLY A 416 20.99 -22.88 9.30
N GLU A 417 20.41 -22.72 10.48
CA GLU A 417 19.64 -23.78 11.14
C GLU A 417 18.38 -24.11 10.32
N LYS A 418 18.08 -25.39 10.20
CA LYS A 418 16.85 -25.88 9.54
C LYS A 418 15.78 -26.11 10.58
N ILE A 419 14.60 -25.58 10.31
CA ILE A 419 13.43 -25.69 11.18
C ILE A 419 12.30 -26.31 10.38
N GLU A 420 11.73 -27.38 10.91
CA GLU A 420 10.52 -28.02 10.38
C GLU A 420 9.52 -28.11 11.55
N ALA A 421 8.41 -27.39 11.41
CA ALA A 421 7.40 -27.33 12.48
C ALA A 421 6.01 -27.03 11.91
N THR A 422 5.03 -27.15 12.78
CA THR A 422 3.65 -26.76 12.50
C THR A 422 3.30 -25.58 13.43
N TRP A 423 2.91 -24.46 12.88
CA TRP A 423 2.51 -23.28 13.62
C TRP A 423 0.99 -23.20 13.70
N PRO A 424 0.40 -23.08 14.90
CA PRO A 424 -1.02 -22.76 15.04
C PRO A 424 -1.33 -21.39 14.46
N THR A 425 -2.60 -21.05 14.22
CA THR A 425 -3.03 -19.76 13.68
C THR A 425 -2.61 -18.56 14.55
N SER A 426 -2.39 -18.79 15.86
CA SER A 426 -1.92 -17.77 16.81
C SER A 426 -0.42 -17.44 16.71
N SER A 427 0.33 -18.14 15.87
CA SER A 427 1.76 -17.89 15.65
C SER A 427 2.19 -18.24 14.22
N PHE A 428 3.35 -17.77 13.81
CA PHE A 428 3.93 -18.06 12.50
C PHE A 428 5.45 -17.89 12.57
N PRO A 429 6.21 -18.40 11.57
CA PRO A 429 7.66 -18.22 11.54
C PRO A 429 8.07 -16.76 11.41
N LEU A 430 8.25 -16.10 12.53
CA LEU A 430 8.74 -14.72 12.67
C LEU A 430 10.00 -14.76 13.55
N TYR A 431 11.07 -14.21 13.02
CA TYR A 431 12.37 -14.18 13.69
C TYR A 431 12.93 -12.77 13.66
N PHE A 432 13.59 -12.37 14.74
CA PHE A 432 14.35 -11.13 14.81
C PHE A 432 15.79 -11.35 15.25
N LEU A 433 16.70 -10.45 14.93
CA LEU A 433 18.09 -10.53 15.36
C LEU A 433 18.20 -10.36 16.87
N GLU A 434 18.98 -11.24 17.52
CA GLU A 434 19.25 -11.19 18.96
C GLU A 434 19.85 -9.85 19.36
N GLY A 435 19.20 -9.16 20.32
CA GLY A 435 19.63 -7.85 20.81
C GLY A 435 19.26 -6.65 19.94
N SER A 436 18.43 -6.82 18.90
CA SER A 436 17.88 -5.70 18.14
C SER A 436 16.79 -4.94 18.92
N GLU A 437 16.68 -3.63 18.71
CA GLU A 437 15.63 -2.81 19.34
C GLU A 437 14.22 -3.24 18.92
N VAL A 438 14.04 -3.62 17.66
CA VAL A 438 12.76 -4.13 17.19
C VAL A 438 12.40 -5.46 17.82
N GLY A 439 13.41 -6.28 18.20
CA GLY A 439 13.20 -7.52 18.92
C GLY A 439 12.61 -7.29 20.33
N GLU A 440 12.97 -6.21 21.03
CA GLU A 440 12.36 -5.83 22.29
C GLU A 440 10.88 -5.42 22.10
N ALA A 441 10.56 -4.68 21.04
CA ALA A 441 9.19 -4.29 20.72
C ALA A 441 8.31 -5.52 20.40
N ILE A 442 8.81 -6.44 19.56
CA ILE A 442 8.13 -7.70 19.22
C ILE A 442 7.89 -8.54 20.48
N SER A 443 8.94 -8.73 21.33
CA SER A 443 8.86 -9.50 22.57
C SER A 443 7.82 -8.92 23.54
N GLY A 444 7.69 -7.59 23.59
CA GLY A 444 6.68 -6.92 24.41
C GLY A 444 5.24 -7.27 24.05
N VAL A 445 4.97 -7.58 22.77
CA VAL A 445 3.64 -7.98 22.29
C VAL A 445 3.43 -9.48 22.33
N THR A 446 4.44 -10.26 21.96
CA THR A 446 4.34 -11.74 21.92
C THR A 446 4.48 -12.38 23.31
N GLY A 447 4.96 -11.62 24.29
CA GLY A 447 5.03 -12.06 25.68
C GLY A 447 6.25 -12.93 26.03
N ILE A 448 7.37 -12.78 25.29
CA ILE A 448 8.64 -13.50 25.50
C ILE A 448 9.72 -12.58 26.09
#